data_31e7c6005b3f7ad5fdc6215ae750eb1d
#
_entry.id   31e7c6005b3f7ad5fdc6215ae750eb1d
#
_cell.length_a   1.000
_cell.length_b   1.000
_cell.length_c   1.000
_cell.angle_alpha   90.00
_cell.angle_beta   90.00
_cell.angle_gamma   90.00
#
_symmetry.space_group_name_H-M   'P 1'
#
loop_
_entity.id
_entity.type
_entity.pdbx_description
1 polymer ?
#
loop_
_entity_poly.entity_id
_entity_poly.type
_entity_poly.pdbx_seq_one_letter_code
_entity_poly.pdbx_strand_id
1 'polypeptide(L)'
;VGDVEQQSENGKVQMIYELPSALQQIIGLAPSDAAKTEGSKTYFTSQIINDKLAQALEDNTATKDKLEAYMGQNGTAMDETNANGVTSKDKLPLGLYLIVETKAPENVTYTTNPWFVQLPSTDSNGDDWFYDVICYPKNETGNPTLDKRVRNNPDQDNVTTANADRLADFTSARNEYRYQSTVTASKAETLDYQFISKLPHITSSTTYLSTYTFNDTMAKGMTYGKDAVIAIYENKDAADSTNVNNVNKSGALAVWKSSDTDPKFTAAYGKSGDDSTMKIEMTKAGLSELNKKYSDKYIVIYYTAKVNTDDSV
;
A
#
# COMPACT_ATOMS: atom_id res chain seq x y z
N VAL A 1 2.14 29.40 -10.17
CA VAL A 1 3.49 29.00 -10.52
C VAL A 1 3.97 29.95 -11.60
N GLY A 2 5.07 30.64 -11.52
CA GLY A 2 5.77 31.46 -12.52
C GLY A 2 5.00 32.04 -13.71
N ASP A 3 5.72 32.48 -14.72
CA ASP A 3 5.16 33.07 -15.94
C ASP A 3 4.52 32.00 -16.83
N VAL A 4 3.53 32.41 -17.61
CA VAL A 4 2.79 31.57 -18.56
C VAL A 4 2.94 32.17 -19.96
N GLU A 5 3.29 31.32 -20.92
CA GLU A 5 3.34 31.72 -22.33
C GLU A 5 2.51 30.78 -23.21
N GLN A 6 2.10 31.28 -24.37
CA GLN A 6 1.51 30.49 -25.43
C GLN A 6 2.58 30.09 -26.45
N GLN A 7 2.62 28.80 -26.76
CA GLN A 7 3.43 28.28 -27.85
C GLN A 7 2.51 27.68 -28.92
N SER A 8 2.77 27.98 -30.18
CA SER A 8 2.04 27.38 -31.30
C SER A 8 2.94 26.37 -32.00
N GLU A 9 2.52 25.10 -31.99
CA GLU A 9 3.20 24.02 -32.69
C GLU A 9 2.18 23.25 -33.55
N ASN A 10 2.47 23.08 -34.83
CA ASN A 10 1.59 22.37 -35.77
C ASN A 10 0.13 22.88 -35.81
N GLY A 11 -0.07 24.20 -35.61
CA GLY A 11 -1.39 24.81 -35.59
C GLY A 11 -2.19 24.63 -34.31
N LYS A 12 -1.64 23.95 -33.27
CA LYS A 12 -2.22 23.84 -31.95
C LYS A 12 -1.55 24.84 -31.01
N VAL A 13 -2.35 25.47 -30.15
CA VAL A 13 -1.88 26.35 -29.08
C VAL A 13 -1.63 25.53 -27.86
N GLN A 14 -0.44 25.60 -27.31
CA GLN A 14 -0.05 24.96 -26.06
C GLN A 14 0.42 26.01 -25.06
N MET A 15 0.03 25.86 -23.82
CA MET A 15 0.54 26.68 -22.71
C MET A 15 1.83 26.07 -22.17
N ILE A 16 2.82 26.92 -21.98
CA ILE A 16 4.10 26.54 -21.34
C ILE A 16 4.33 27.41 -20.11
N TYR A 17 4.98 26.85 -19.09
CA TYR A 17 5.06 27.42 -17.76
C TYR A 17 6.49 27.50 -17.27
N GLU A 18 6.85 28.65 -16.70
CA GLU A 18 8.05 28.78 -15.90
C GLU A 18 7.73 28.35 -14.45
N LEU A 19 8.54 27.47 -13.87
CA LEU A 19 8.43 27.09 -12.48
C LEU A 19 9.54 27.76 -11.65
N PRO A 20 9.26 28.10 -10.39
CA PRO A 20 10.32 28.49 -9.45
C PRO A 20 11.42 27.43 -9.38
N SER A 21 12.69 27.85 -9.36
CA SER A 21 13.84 26.95 -9.38
C SER A 21 13.84 25.92 -8.26
N ALA A 22 13.37 26.29 -7.06
CA ALA A 22 13.22 25.37 -5.96
C ALA A 22 12.22 24.23 -6.27
N LEU A 23 11.11 24.55 -6.93
CA LEU A 23 10.11 23.57 -7.32
C LEU A 23 10.64 22.67 -8.45
N GLN A 24 11.37 23.24 -9.44
CA GLN A 24 12.04 22.44 -10.46
C GLN A 24 12.98 21.40 -9.84
N GLN A 25 13.77 21.78 -8.85
CA GLN A 25 14.69 20.88 -8.15
C GLN A 25 13.96 19.76 -7.38
N ILE A 26 12.84 20.09 -6.71
CA ILE A 26 12.06 19.10 -5.93
C ILE A 26 11.50 18.00 -6.85
N ILE A 27 10.99 18.37 -8.03
CA ILE A 27 10.38 17.41 -8.96
C ILE A 27 11.33 16.89 -10.05
N GLY A 28 12.61 17.30 -10.00
CA GLY A 28 13.63 16.79 -10.91
C GLY A 28 13.55 17.31 -12.34
N LEU A 29 12.98 18.51 -12.56
CA LEU A 29 13.02 19.18 -13.88
C LEU A 29 14.43 19.68 -14.18
N ALA A 30 14.91 19.37 -15.37
CA ALA A 30 16.20 19.80 -15.89
C ALA A 30 16.03 20.73 -17.13
N PRO A 31 17.03 21.58 -17.45
CA PRO A 31 16.98 22.41 -18.66
C PRO A 31 16.80 21.61 -19.95
N SER A 32 17.20 20.34 -19.98
CA SER A 32 16.98 19.43 -21.11
C SER A 32 15.52 19.05 -21.35
N ASP A 33 14.67 19.23 -20.33
CA ASP A 33 13.23 18.93 -20.41
C ASP A 33 12.42 20.13 -20.96
N ALA A 34 13.09 21.26 -21.23
CA ALA A 34 12.45 22.51 -21.61
C ALA A 34 11.78 22.44 -22.98
N ALA A 35 10.57 22.98 -23.07
CA ALA A 35 9.89 23.25 -24.33
C ALA A 35 10.45 24.53 -24.99
N LYS A 36 10.84 25.52 -24.17
CA LYS A 36 11.41 26.79 -24.64
C LYS A 36 12.40 27.33 -23.60
N THR A 37 13.48 27.97 -24.06
CA THR A 37 14.37 28.76 -23.21
C THR A 37 14.47 30.16 -23.80
N GLU A 38 14.29 31.20 -22.98
CA GLU A 38 14.39 32.58 -23.38
C GLU A 38 15.16 33.39 -22.32
N GLY A 39 16.37 33.80 -22.66
CA GLY A 39 17.28 34.40 -21.68
C GLY A 39 17.60 33.45 -20.54
N SER A 40 17.30 33.84 -19.30
CA SER A 40 17.46 33.00 -18.09
C SER A 40 16.22 32.20 -17.75
N LYS A 41 15.12 32.32 -18.45
CA LYS A 41 13.86 31.66 -18.19
C LYS A 41 13.74 30.34 -18.96
N THR A 42 13.23 29.32 -18.29
CA THR A 42 13.01 28.00 -18.88
C THR A 42 11.55 27.62 -18.70
N TYR A 43 10.90 27.29 -19.80
CA TYR A 43 9.48 26.99 -19.88
C TYR A 43 9.27 25.50 -20.19
N PHE A 44 8.31 24.90 -19.53
CA PHE A 44 7.98 23.49 -19.64
C PHE A 44 6.50 23.31 -19.98
N THR A 45 6.15 22.26 -20.69
CA THR A 45 4.75 21.88 -20.88
C THR A 45 4.15 21.32 -19.61
N SER A 46 2.83 21.43 -19.44
CA SER A 46 2.14 20.80 -18.31
C SER A 46 2.32 19.29 -18.26
N GLN A 47 2.42 18.63 -19.43
CA GLN A 47 2.67 17.18 -19.52
C GLN A 47 4.02 16.82 -18.90
N ILE A 48 5.10 17.46 -19.31
CA ILE A 48 6.44 17.18 -18.77
C ILE A 48 6.50 17.44 -17.26
N ILE A 49 5.86 18.53 -16.79
CA ILE A 49 5.80 18.86 -15.37
C ILE A 49 5.09 17.75 -14.57
N ASN A 50 3.95 17.26 -15.06
CA ASN A 50 3.21 16.20 -14.41
C ASN A 50 3.95 14.86 -14.43
N ASP A 51 4.60 14.50 -15.55
CA ASP A 51 5.38 13.27 -15.65
C ASP A 51 6.57 13.28 -14.66
N LYS A 52 7.26 14.40 -14.54
CA LYS A 52 8.36 14.56 -13.56
C LYS A 52 7.87 14.54 -12.13
N LEU A 53 6.72 15.16 -11.84
CA LEU A 53 6.11 15.07 -10.51
C LEU A 53 5.75 13.63 -10.18
N ALA A 54 5.10 12.90 -11.09
CA ALA A 54 4.72 11.50 -10.88
C ALA A 54 5.95 10.65 -10.59
N GLN A 55 7.00 10.74 -11.42
CA GLN A 55 8.25 10.03 -11.23
C GLN A 55 8.92 10.36 -9.88
N ALA A 56 9.00 11.65 -9.52
CA ALA A 56 9.61 12.07 -8.27
C ALA A 56 8.87 11.58 -7.03
N LEU A 57 7.54 11.38 -7.12
CA LEU A 57 6.72 10.83 -6.05
C LEU A 57 6.84 9.30 -5.94
N GLU A 58 7.06 8.59 -7.05
CA GLU A 58 7.31 7.14 -7.06
C GLU A 58 8.70 6.80 -6.51
N ASP A 59 9.71 7.54 -6.92
CA ASP A 59 11.11 7.25 -6.60
C ASP A 59 11.49 7.64 -5.16
N ASN A 60 10.75 8.57 -4.52
CA ASN A 60 11.15 9.12 -3.24
C ASN A 60 9.98 9.63 -2.40
N THR A 61 9.66 8.90 -1.32
CA THR A 61 8.62 9.30 -0.35
C THR A 61 8.85 10.67 0.28
N ALA A 62 10.11 11.12 0.40
CA ALA A 62 10.44 12.45 0.91
C ALA A 62 10.09 13.59 -0.07
N THR A 63 9.73 13.30 -1.33
CA THR A 63 9.34 14.33 -2.29
C THR A 63 8.03 15.01 -1.86
N LYS A 64 7.08 14.25 -1.37
CA LYS A 64 5.81 14.79 -0.85
C LYS A 64 6.07 15.74 0.31
N ASP A 65 6.89 15.35 1.28
CA ASP A 65 7.22 16.20 2.44
C ASP A 65 7.89 17.51 2.02
N LYS A 66 8.77 17.47 1.00
CA LYS A 66 9.42 18.66 0.44
C LYS A 66 8.43 19.58 -0.25
N LEU A 67 7.46 19.03 -0.97
CA LEU A 67 6.39 19.80 -1.61
C LEU A 67 5.47 20.44 -0.57
N GLU A 68 5.10 19.71 0.47
CA GLU A 68 4.32 20.24 1.59
C GLU A 68 5.05 21.37 2.30
N ALA A 69 6.34 21.20 2.60
CA ALA A 69 7.17 22.24 3.22
C ALA A 69 7.32 23.47 2.31
N TYR A 70 7.51 23.27 1.01
CA TYR A 70 7.57 24.36 0.02
C TYR A 70 6.26 25.14 -0.02
N MET A 71 5.13 24.46 -0.07
CA MET A 71 3.81 25.08 -0.09
C MET A 71 3.46 25.79 1.22
N GLY A 72 3.90 25.27 2.36
CA GLY A 72 3.75 25.94 3.66
C GLY A 72 4.40 27.33 3.70
N GLN A 73 5.45 27.57 2.90
CA GLN A 73 6.15 28.85 2.82
C GLN A 73 5.68 29.75 1.66
N ASN A 74 5.22 29.16 0.56
CA ASN A 74 4.96 29.85 -0.70
C ASN A 74 3.51 29.74 -1.19
N GLY A 75 2.71 28.88 -0.56
CA GLY A 75 1.34 28.61 -0.95
C GLY A 75 0.33 29.60 -0.38
N THR A 76 -0.86 29.61 -0.96
CA THR A 76 -2.04 30.29 -0.42
C THR A 76 -3.01 29.24 0.07
N ALA A 77 -3.41 29.32 1.34
CA ALA A 77 -4.37 28.36 1.90
C ALA A 77 -5.74 28.50 1.21
N MET A 78 -6.37 27.35 1.00
CA MET A 78 -7.79 27.24 0.66
C MET A 78 -8.59 27.01 1.94
N ASP A 79 -9.90 27.29 1.88
CA ASP A 79 -10.79 26.92 2.97
C ASP A 79 -10.88 25.39 3.11
N GLU A 80 -11.16 24.93 4.33
CA GLU A 80 -11.42 23.51 4.56
C GLU A 80 -12.67 23.06 3.78
N THR A 81 -12.72 21.78 3.39
CA THR A 81 -13.89 21.21 2.73
C THR A 81 -15.11 21.27 3.65
N ASN A 82 -16.26 21.63 3.09
CA ASN A 82 -17.53 21.65 3.80
C ASN A 82 -18.03 20.22 4.11
N ALA A 83 -19.21 20.10 4.73
CA ALA A 83 -19.82 18.81 5.08
C ALA A 83 -20.09 17.88 3.87
N ASN A 84 -20.11 18.41 2.65
CA ASN A 84 -20.24 17.65 1.40
C ASN A 84 -18.89 17.29 0.79
N GLY A 85 -17.78 17.60 1.46
CA GLY A 85 -16.43 17.35 0.95
C GLY A 85 -15.97 18.31 -0.15
N VAL A 86 -16.57 19.48 -0.27
CA VAL A 86 -16.31 20.44 -1.35
C VAL A 86 -15.65 21.71 -0.78
N THR A 87 -14.62 22.16 -1.46
CA THR A 87 -14.04 23.51 -1.33
C THR A 87 -13.80 24.09 -2.72
N SER A 88 -13.73 25.40 -2.84
CA SER A 88 -13.46 26.09 -4.10
C SER A 88 -12.53 27.28 -3.91
N LYS A 89 -11.87 27.67 -5.00
CA LYS A 89 -11.09 28.89 -5.08
C LYS A 89 -11.41 29.59 -6.38
N ASP A 90 -12.08 30.74 -6.28
CA ASP A 90 -12.55 31.49 -7.43
C ASP A 90 -11.57 32.58 -7.85
N LYS A 91 -11.74 33.09 -9.08
CA LYS A 91 -11.01 34.23 -9.64
C LYS A 91 -9.50 34.06 -9.67
N LEU A 92 -9.06 32.82 -9.89
CA LEU A 92 -7.65 32.55 -10.10
C LEU A 92 -7.22 33.07 -11.48
N PRO A 93 -6.05 33.74 -11.60
CA PRO A 93 -5.44 34.04 -12.89
C PRO A 93 -5.22 32.81 -13.74
N LEU A 94 -5.04 32.98 -15.04
CA LEU A 94 -4.61 31.87 -15.92
C LEU A 94 -3.22 31.40 -15.48
N GLY A 95 -3.00 30.10 -15.46
CA GLY A 95 -1.72 29.55 -15.04
C GLY A 95 -1.75 28.08 -14.63
N LEU A 96 -0.63 27.62 -14.11
CA LEU A 96 -0.48 26.28 -13.56
C LEU A 96 -0.43 26.38 -12.04
N TYR A 97 -1.22 25.58 -11.36
CA TYR A 97 -1.37 25.57 -9.91
C TYR A 97 -0.95 24.22 -9.33
N LEU A 98 -0.04 24.23 -8.38
CA LEU A 98 0.26 23.05 -7.55
C LEU A 98 -0.74 23.01 -6.39
N ILE A 99 -1.44 21.91 -6.27
CA ILE A 99 -2.39 21.65 -5.18
C ILE A 99 -1.75 20.63 -4.21
N VAL A 100 -1.79 20.95 -2.93
CA VAL A 100 -1.27 20.10 -1.87
C VAL A 100 -2.29 20.04 -0.75
N GLU A 101 -2.67 18.84 -0.34
CA GLU A 101 -3.52 18.64 0.84
C GLU A 101 -2.65 18.75 2.09
N THR A 102 -2.96 19.71 2.95
CA THR A 102 -2.18 20.01 4.16
C THR A 102 -2.85 19.55 5.45
N LYS A 103 -4.13 19.18 5.38
CA LYS A 103 -4.91 18.72 6.54
C LYS A 103 -5.91 17.66 6.09
N ALA A 104 -5.95 16.57 6.80
CA ALA A 104 -6.87 15.47 6.57
C ALA A 104 -7.55 15.04 7.87
N PRO A 105 -8.75 14.41 7.82
CA PRO A 105 -9.37 13.79 8.98
C PRO A 105 -8.50 12.71 9.61
N GLU A 106 -8.72 12.40 10.89
CA GLU A 106 -7.92 11.44 11.65
C GLU A 106 -7.94 10.01 11.07
N ASN A 107 -9.00 9.65 10.34
CA ASN A 107 -9.12 8.35 9.69
C ASN A 107 -8.41 8.24 8.33
N VAL A 108 -7.85 9.34 7.82
CA VAL A 108 -7.06 9.35 6.60
C VAL A 108 -5.61 9.01 6.94
N THR A 109 -5.12 7.92 6.42
CA THR A 109 -3.75 7.44 6.65
C THR A 109 -2.79 7.89 5.58
N TYR A 110 -3.29 8.13 4.38
CA TYR A 110 -2.52 8.66 3.25
C TYR A 110 -3.32 9.76 2.56
N THR A 111 -2.81 10.99 2.62
CA THR A 111 -3.34 12.11 1.85
C THR A 111 -2.99 11.94 0.37
N THR A 112 -3.86 12.43 -0.50
CA THR A 112 -3.58 12.37 -1.94
C THR A 112 -2.21 12.97 -2.28
N ASN A 113 -1.58 12.45 -3.32
CA ASN A 113 -0.34 13.04 -3.82
C ASN A 113 -0.59 14.46 -4.33
N PRO A 114 0.36 15.38 -4.13
CA PRO A 114 0.31 16.69 -4.79
C PRO A 114 0.13 16.54 -6.31
N TRP A 115 -0.64 17.46 -6.90
CA TRP A 115 -0.89 17.46 -8.34
C TRP A 115 -0.94 18.87 -8.90
N PHE A 116 -0.72 18.99 -10.21
CA PHE A 116 -0.88 20.27 -10.90
C PHE A 116 -2.23 20.38 -11.59
N VAL A 117 -2.79 21.58 -11.54
CA VAL A 117 -4.01 21.97 -12.25
C VAL A 117 -3.68 23.13 -13.18
N GLN A 118 -4.01 22.98 -14.45
CA GLN A 118 -3.87 24.03 -15.46
C GLN A 118 -5.19 24.81 -15.56
N LEU A 119 -5.11 26.13 -15.57
CA LEU A 119 -6.22 27.04 -15.85
C LEU A 119 -5.87 27.97 -17.03
N PRO A 120 -6.65 27.99 -18.11
CA PRO A 120 -7.75 27.08 -18.38
C PRO A 120 -7.24 25.66 -18.68
N SER A 121 -8.09 24.66 -18.40
CA SER A 121 -7.86 23.29 -18.83
C SER A 121 -8.37 23.10 -20.25
N THR A 122 -7.94 22.05 -20.93
CA THR A 122 -8.44 21.68 -22.25
C THR A 122 -9.16 20.33 -22.20
N ASP A 123 -10.05 20.08 -23.14
CA ASP A 123 -10.57 18.74 -23.39
C ASP A 123 -9.46 17.80 -23.92
N SER A 124 -9.77 16.52 -24.08
CA SER A 124 -8.81 15.51 -24.56
C SER A 124 -8.30 15.76 -25.99
N ASN A 125 -9.04 16.52 -26.79
CA ASN A 125 -8.69 16.86 -28.16
C ASN A 125 -7.92 18.18 -28.26
N GLY A 126 -7.95 19.03 -27.21
CA GLY A 126 -7.33 20.33 -27.15
C GLY A 126 -8.11 21.45 -27.90
N ASP A 127 -9.39 21.19 -28.16
CA ASP A 127 -10.20 22.12 -28.98
C ASP A 127 -11.01 23.10 -28.10
N ASP A 128 -11.40 22.67 -26.88
CA ASP A 128 -12.19 23.50 -25.95
C ASP A 128 -11.39 23.86 -24.68
N TRP A 129 -11.63 25.10 -24.20
CA TRP A 129 -11.02 25.63 -22.99
C TRP A 129 -12.02 25.70 -21.83
N PHE A 130 -11.67 25.06 -20.70
CA PHE A 130 -12.48 25.03 -19.47
C PHE A 130 -11.86 25.93 -18.41
N TYR A 131 -12.63 26.88 -17.92
CA TYR A 131 -12.22 27.82 -16.87
C TYR A 131 -12.66 27.35 -15.49
N ASP A 132 -13.67 26.48 -15.43
CA ASP A 132 -14.13 25.82 -14.20
C ASP A 132 -13.60 24.38 -14.19
N VAL A 133 -12.60 24.12 -13.35
CA VAL A 133 -11.96 22.82 -13.24
C VAL A 133 -12.33 22.16 -11.93
N ILE A 134 -12.90 20.97 -11.99
CA ILE A 134 -13.27 20.18 -10.82
C ILE A 134 -12.27 19.04 -10.63
N CYS A 135 -11.67 18.96 -9.45
CA CYS A 135 -10.74 17.90 -9.07
C CYS A 135 -11.37 17.00 -8.01
N TYR A 136 -11.14 15.70 -8.12
CA TYR A 136 -11.61 14.68 -7.17
C TYR A 136 -10.40 13.95 -6.55
N PRO A 137 -9.71 14.57 -5.59
CA PRO A 137 -8.61 13.92 -4.90
C PRO A 137 -9.15 12.71 -4.10
N LYS A 138 -8.35 11.65 -4.06
CA LYS A 138 -8.69 10.42 -3.33
C LYS A 138 -7.69 10.18 -2.23
N ASN A 139 -8.15 10.21 -1.00
CA ASN A 139 -7.39 9.84 0.17
C ASN A 139 -7.54 8.34 0.47
N GLU A 140 -6.51 7.73 1.00
CA GLU A 140 -6.61 6.38 1.54
C GLU A 140 -7.01 6.45 3.01
N THR A 141 -8.01 5.67 3.38
CA THR A 141 -8.51 5.60 4.77
C THR A 141 -7.87 4.47 5.57
N GLY A 142 -6.76 3.92 5.09
CA GLY A 142 -5.91 3.01 5.85
C GLY A 142 -6.54 1.70 6.30
N ASN A 143 -7.56 1.22 5.62
CA ASN A 143 -8.10 -0.10 5.92
C ASN A 143 -7.13 -1.17 5.42
N PRO A 144 -6.54 -1.98 6.31
CA PRO A 144 -5.71 -3.08 5.88
C PRO A 144 -6.53 -4.09 5.09
N THR A 145 -5.95 -4.68 4.06
CA THR A 145 -6.56 -5.81 3.36
C THR A 145 -6.40 -7.08 4.18
N LEU A 146 -7.25 -8.08 3.96
CA LEU A 146 -7.09 -9.40 4.55
C LEU A 146 -7.44 -10.47 3.51
N ASP A 147 -6.51 -11.39 3.30
CA ASP A 147 -6.68 -12.57 2.45
C ASP A 147 -6.30 -13.81 3.28
N LYS A 148 -7.20 -14.77 3.40
CA LYS A 148 -6.95 -16.04 4.10
C LYS A 148 -6.80 -17.15 3.08
N ARG A 149 -5.71 -17.91 3.17
CA ARG A 149 -5.43 -19.01 2.27
C ARG A 149 -5.04 -20.27 3.06
N VAL A 150 -5.20 -21.41 2.43
CA VAL A 150 -4.93 -22.73 2.99
C VAL A 150 -4.25 -23.61 1.96
N ARG A 151 -3.43 -24.57 2.41
CA ARG A 151 -2.88 -25.65 1.59
C ARG A 151 -2.65 -26.89 2.45
N ASN A 152 -2.48 -28.05 1.80
CA ASN A 152 -1.97 -29.23 2.50
C ASN A 152 -0.50 -28.97 2.89
N ASN A 153 -0.15 -29.41 4.11
CA ASN A 153 1.21 -29.20 4.60
C ASN A 153 2.17 -30.16 3.87
N PRO A 154 3.20 -29.65 3.15
CA PRO A 154 4.14 -30.50 2.42
C PRO A 154 5.15 -31.24 3.32
N ASP A 155 5.28 -30.83 4.58
CA ASP A 155 6.26 -31.38 5.53
C ASP A 155 5.66 -32.51 6.39
N GLN A 156 4.47 -33.02 6.04
CA GLN A 156 3.85 -34.11 6.82
C GLN A 156 4.59 -35.43 6.61
N ASP A 157 4.77 -36.16 7.71
CA ASP A 157 5.38 -37.51 7.73
C ASP A 157 4.56 -38.56 6.95
N ASN A 158 3.32 -38.23 6.56
CA ASN A 158 2.40 -39.11 5.83
C ASN A 158 2.55 -39.05 4.31
N VAL A 159 3.59 -38.39 3.79
CA VAL A 159 3.87 -38.43 2.36
C VAL A 159 4.32 -39.82 1.98
N THR A 160 3.35 -40.62 1.58
CA THR A 160 3.61 -41.96 1.00
C THR A 160 4.20 -41.81 -0.39
N THR A 161 4.83 -42.86 -0.90
CA THR A 161 5.34 -42.89 -2.29
C THR A 161 4.26 -42.50 -3.31
N ALA A 162 2.99 -42.83 -3.02
CA ALA A 162 1.84 -42.41 -3.84
C ALA A 162 1.59 -40.89 -3.87
N ASN A 163 2.07 -40.14 -2.86
CA ASN A 163 1.92 -38.70 -2.77
C ASN A 163 3.18 -37.94 -3.18
N ALA A 164 4.27 -38.65 -3.46
CA ALA A 164 5.55 -38.01 -3.83
C ALA A 164 5.44 -37.18 -5.12
N ASP A 165 4.65 -37.64 -6.08
CA ASP A 165 4.39 -36.90 -7.32
C ASP A 165 3.61 -35.61 -7.07
N ARG A 166 2.75 -35.56 -6.05
CA ARG A 166 2.00 -34.37 -5.63
C ARG A 166 2.91 -33.29 -5.05
N LEU A 167 3.98 -33.70 -4.34
CA LEU A 167 5.00 -32.79 -3.81
C LEU A 167 5.94 -32.26 -4.92
N ALA A 168 6.18 -33.04 -5.95
CA ALA A 168 7.09 -32.66 -7.03
C ALA A 168 6.49 -31.59 -7.97
N ASP A 169 5.15 -31.48 -8.03
CA ASP A 169 4.46 -30.61 -8.98
C ASP A 169 3.92 -29.31 -8.32
N PHE A 170 4.79 -28.56 -7.66
CA PHE A 170 4.45 -27.26 -7.11
C PHE A 170 4.04 -26.21 -8.16
N THR A 171 4.30 -26.47 -9.43
CA THR A 171 3.99 -25.52 -10.50
C THR A 171 2.60 -25.73 -11.09
N SER A 172 1.97 -26.87 -10.84
CA SER A 172 0.62 -27.17 -11.32
C SER A 172 -0.45 -26.30 -10.66
N ALA A 173 -1.41 -25.83 -11.45
CA ALA A 173 -2.56 -25.08 -10.95
C ALA A 173 -3.48 -25.90 -10.02
N ARG A 174 -3.38 -27.21 -10.06
CA ARG A 174 -4.14 -28.16 -9.23
C ARG A 174 -3.32 -28.69 -8.04
N ASN A 175 -2.14 -28.15 -7.82
CA ASN A 175 -1.29 -28.63 -6.74
C ASN A 175 -1.85 -28.19 -5.39
N GLU A 176 -2.25 -29.15 -4.57
CA GLU A 176 -2.82 -28.93 -3.23
C GLU A 176 -1.81 -28.36 -2.22
N TYR A 177 -0.52 -28.38 -2.54
CA TYR A 177 0.54 -27.75 -1.75
C TYR A 177 0.75 -26.27 -2.08
N ARG A 178 -0.05 -25.71 -2.97
CA ARG A 178 -0.12 -24.25 -3.19
C ARG A 178 -1.23 -23.65 -2.34
N TYR A 179 -0.99 -22.48 -1.80
CA TYR A 179 -2.02 -21.73 -1.08
C TYR A 179 -3.18 -21.36 -1.98
N GLN A 180 -4.38 -21.73 -1.57
CA GLN A 180 -5.65 -21.57 -2.29
C GLN A 180 -6.74 -21.13 -1.30
N SER A 181 -7.90 -20.80 -1.83
CA SER A 181 -9.06 -20.47 -0.97
C SER A 181 -9.63 -21.70 -0.26
N THR A 182 -9.48 -22.89 -0.85
CA THR A 182 -9.99 -24.16 -0.32
C THR A 182 -9.06 -25.30 -0.68
N VAL A 183 -9.00 -26.34 0.17
CA VAL A 183 -8.30 -27.60 -0.09
C VAL A 183 -9.14 -28.78 0.37
N THR A 184 -8.85 -29.95 -0.15
CA THR A 184 -9.39 -31.22 0.37
C THR A 184 -8.41 -31.79 1.37
N ALA A 185 -8.93 -32.20 2.52
CA ALA A 185 -8.11 -32.80 3.59
C ALA A 185 -8.83 -33.99 4.22
N SER A 186 -8.04 -34.96 4.69
CA SER A 186 -8.53 -36.13 5.42
C SER A 186 -8.22 -36.00 6.91
N LYS A 187 -8.86 -36.82 7.73
CA LYS A 187 -8.58 -36.93 9.17
C LYS A 187 -7.09 -37.17 9.42
N ALA A 188 -6.59 -36.52 10.45
CA ALA A 188 -5.19 -36.51 10.89
C ALA A 188 -4.25 -35.69 10.00
N GLU A 189 -4.69 -35.18 8.85
CA GLU A 189 -3.86 -34.29 8.05
C GLU A 189 -3.70 -32.92 8.73
N THR A 190 -2.52 -32.34 8.51
CA THR A 190 -2.20 -30.98 8.92
C THR A 190 -2.29 -30.07 7.70
N LEU A 191 -2.90 -28.92 7.89
CA LEU A 191 -3.03 -27.87 6.89
C LEU A 191 -2.17 -26.68 7.28
N ASP A 192 -1.51 -26.08 6.30
CA ASP A 192 -0.88 -24.78 6.43
C ASP A 192 -1.89 -23.70 6.10
N TYR A 193 -1.95 -22.68 6.92
CA TYR A 193 -2.74 -21.47 6.71
C TYR A 193 -1.86 -20.25 6.64
N GLN A 194 -2.31 -19.27 5.89
CA GLN A 194 -1.74 -17.93 5.91
C GLN A 194 -2.83 -16.86 5.89
N PHE A 195 -2.65 -15.82 6.72
CA PHE A 195 -3.28 -14.53 6.52
C PHE A 195 -2.30 -13.61 5.84
N ILE A 196 -2.73 -12.93 4.79
CA ILE A 196 -1.97 -11.89 4.13
C ILE A 196 -2.73 -10.59 4.31
N SER A 197 -2.10 -9.59 4.88
CA SER A 197 -2.67 -8.26 5.04
C SER A 197 -1.68 -7.21 4.57
N LYS A 198 -2.13 -6.29 3.73
CA LYS A 198 -1.34 -5.12 3.37
C LYS A 198 -1.50 -4.08 4.47
N LEU A 199 -0.38 -3.65 5.05
CA LEU A 199 -0.36 -2.57 6.03
C LEU A 199 -0.74 -1.25 5.36
N PRO A 200 -1.47 -0.37 6.05
CA PRO A 200 -1.80 0.94 5.51
C PRO A 200 -0.54 1.76 5.26
N HIS A 201 -0.56 2.55 4.22
CA HIS A 201 0.45 3.56 3.96
C HIS A 201 0.18 4.77 4.86
N ILE A 202 0.97 4.95 5.91
CA ILE A 202 0.82 6.05 6.87
C ILE A 202 1.94 7.04 6.64
N THR A 203 1.60 8.26 6.19
CA THR A 203 2.54 9.37 6.00
C THR A 203 2.36 10.48 7.04
N SER A 204 1.23 10.49 7.75
CA SER A 204 0.97 11.49 8.79
C SER A 204 1.86 11.26 10.01
N SER A 205 2.47 12.32 10.53
CA SER A 205 3.21 12.28 11.80
C SER A 205 2.32 12.11 13.04
N THR A 206 1.03 12.32 12.88
CA THR A 206 0.02 12.27 13.96
C THR A 206 -0.86 11.01 13.92
N THR A 207 -0.86 10.30 12.79
CA THR A 207 -1.62 9.05 12.60
C THR A 207 -0.72 7.84 12.72
N TYR A 208 -1.15 6.84 13.48
CA TYR A 208 -0.40 5.59 13.69
C TYR A 208 -1.35 4.44 14.00
N LEU A 209 -0.88 3.21 13.76
CA LEU A 209 -1.59 2.01 14.20
C LEU A 209 -1.53 1.94 15.73
N SER A 210 -2.67 2.11 16.38
CA SER A 210 -2.81 1.96 17.83
C SER A 210 -3.13 0.53 18.26
N THR A 211 -3.76 -0.24 17.36
CA THR A 211 -4.09 -1.66 17.51
C THR A 211 -3.97 -2.37 16.18
N TYR A 212 -3.56 -3.61 16.17
CA TYR A 212 -3.57 -4.47 15.00
C TYR A 212 -3.78 -5.91 15.47
N THR A 213 -4.94 -6.47 15.13
CA THR A 213 -5.40 -7.74 15.68
C THR A 213 -5.99 -8.60 14.57
N PHE A 214 -5.66 -9.89 14.58
CA PHE A 214 -6.26 -10.91 13.73
C PHE A 214 -7.06 -11.84 14.59
N ASN A 215 -8.31 -12.07 14.22
CA ASN A 215 -9.18 -13.06 14.85
C ASN A 215 -9.54 -14.11 13.82
N ASP A 216 -9.45 -15.37 14.19
CA ASP A 216 -9.84 -16.49 13.36
C ASP A 216 -10.71 -17.45 14.15
N THR A 217 -11.67 -18.07 13.47
CA THR A 217 -12.50 -19.12 14.01
C THR A 217 -12.51 -20.29 13.05
N MET A 218 -12.10 -21.43 13.49
CA MET A 218 -12.13 -22.67 12.70
C MET A 218 -13.45 -23.39 12.84
N ALA A 219 -13.77 -24.17 11.81
CA ALA A 219 -14.89 -25.09 11.87
C ALA A 219 -14.66 -26.16 12.96
N LYS A 220 -15.76 -26.68 13.47
CA LYS A 220 -15.75 -27.79 14.41
C LYS A 220 -15.01 -29.00 13.80
N GLY A 221 -14.16 -29.62 14.57
CA GLY A 221 -13.37 -30.76 14.08
C GLY A 221 -11.96 -30.40 13.61
N MET A 222 -11.54 -29.15 13.76
CA MET A 222 -10.17 -28.71 13.53
C MET A 222 -9.53 -28.17 14.81
N THR A 223 -8.22 -28.29 14.92
CA THR A 223 -7.44 -27.78 16.06
C THR A 223 -6.22 -27.01 15.58
N TYR A 224 -6.01 -25.80 16.12
CA TYR A 224 -4.81 -25.01 15.83
C TYR A 224 -3.53 -25.70 16.31
N GLY A 225 -2.47 -25.65 15.49
CA GLY A 225 -1.13 -26.12 15.84
C GLY A 225 -0.44 -25.30 16.94
N LYS A 226 -0.96 -24.10 17.23
CA LYS A 226 -0.43 -23.16 18.24
C LYS A 226 1.01 -22.70 17.94
N ASP A 227 1.35 -22.62 16.67
CA ASP A 227 2.68 -22.39 16.12
C ASP A 227 2.79 -21.12 15.29
N ALA A 228 1.86 -20.19 15.47
CA ALA A 228 1.78 -18.97 14.66
C ALA A 228 3.10 -18.20 14.64
N VAL A 229 3.50 -17.79 13.42
CA VAL A 229 4.67 -16.98 13.12
C VAL A 229 4.24 -15.84 12.22
N ILE A 230 4.75 -14.63 12.49
CA ILE A 230 4.52 -13.45 11.63
C ILE A 230 5.78 -13.19 10.81
N ALA A 231 5.60 -12.92 9.51
CA ALA A 231 6.64 -12.43 8.63
C ALA A 231 6.19 -11.15 7.92
N ILE A 232 7.12 -10.26 7.67
CA ILE A 232 6.90 -9.02 6.92
C ILE A 232 7.61 -9.14 5.58
N TYR A 233 6.90 -8.81 4.49
CA TYR A 233 7.42 -8.87 3.13
C TYR A 233 7.27 -7.55 2.39
N GLU A 234 8.17 -7.32 1.45
CA GLU A 234 8.06 -6.22 0.49
C GLU A 234 6.87 -6.44 -0.46
N ASN A 235 6.71 -7.66 -0.95
CA ASN A 235 5.71 -8.04 -1.95
C ASN A 235 4.87 -9.23 -1.49
N LYS A 236 3.62 -9.28 -1.93
CA LYS A 236 2.67 -10.35 -1.62
C LYS A 236 3.16 -11.74 -2.05
N ASP A 237 3.78 -11.83 -3.23
CA ASP A 237 4.14 -13.10 -3.86
C ASP A 237 5.30 -13.83 -3.16
N ALA A 238 6.09 -13.11 -2.35
CA ALA A 238 7.18 -13.71 -1.58
C ALA A 238 6.68 -14.72 -0.51
N ALA A 239 5.40 -14.71 -0.19
CA ALA A 239 4.79 -15.57 0.83
C ALA A 239 4.34 -16.95 0.34
N ASP A 240 4.25 -17.17 -0.98
CA ASP A 240 3.48 -18.30 -1.56
C ASP A 240 4.08 -19.70 -1.31
N SER A 241 5.40 -19.82 -1.10
CA SER A 241 6.06 -21.13 -0.86
C SER A 241 6.43 -21.36 0.61
N THR A 242 5.99 -20.50 1.53
CA THR A 242 6.46 -20.43 2.91
C THR A 242 5.45 -21.03 3.89
N ASN A 243 5.94 -21.63 4.96
CA ASN A 243 5.16 -22.07 6.11
C ASN A 243 5.93 -21.79 7.43
N VAL A 244 5.39 -22.23 8.55
CA VAL A 244 6.00 -22.03 9.88
C VAL A 244 7.41 -22.62 10.00
N ASN A 245 7.74 -23.67 9.22
CA ASN A 245 9.02 -24.38 9.30
C ASN A 245 10.14 -23.72 8.50
N ASN A 246 9.80 -23.07 7.38
CA ASN A 246 10.79 -22.51 6.46
C ASN A 246 10.79 -20.97 6.38
N VAL A 247 9.98 -20.28 7.16
CA VAL A 247 9.79 -18.82 7.13
C VAL A 247 11.10 -18.04 7.28
N ASN A 248 12.06 -18.54 8.04
CA ASN A 248 13.38 -17.90 8.19
C ASN A 248 14.22 -17.86 6.90
N LYS A 249 13.85 -18.66 5.88
CA LYS A 249 14.51 -18.74 4.58
C LYS A 249 13.74 -18.05 3.46
N SER A 250 12.63 -17.39 3.78
CA SER A 250 11.66 -16.86 2.82
C SER A 250 12.03 -15.50 2.21
N GLY A 251 13.13 -14.87 2.64
CA GLY A 251 13.46 -13.50 2.23
C GLY A 251 12.59 -12.43 2.89
N ALA A 252 11.94 -12.75 4.01
CA ALA A 252 11.17 -11.78 4.77
C ALA A 252 12.06 -10.65 5.33
N LEU A 253 11.53 -9.44 5.37
CA LEU A 253 12.16 -8.28 5.98
C LEU A 253 12.28 -8.44 7.51
N ALA A 254 11.33 -9.13 8.13
CA ALA A 254 11.34 -9.52 9.53
C ALA A 254 10.54 -10.81 9.72
N VAL A 255 10.94 -11.59 10.73
CA VAL A 255 10.22 -12.77 11.22
C VAL A 255 10.08 -12.67 12.72
N TRP A 256 8.86 -12.81 13.23
CA TRP A 256 8.53 -12.67 14.64
C TRP A 256 7.83 -13.93 15.17
N LYS A 257 8.20 -14.34 16.36
CA LYS A 257 7.57 -15.44 17.10
C LYS A 257 7.03 -14.93 18.43
N SER A 258 5.94 -15.53 18.90
CA SER A 258 5.39 -15.20 20.23
C SER A 258 6.33 -15.61 21.39
N SER A 259 7.30 -16.49 21.11
CA SER A 259 8.32 -16.96 22.06
C SER A 259 9.60 -16.11 22.05
N ASP A 260 9.69 -15.06 21.26
CA ASP A 260 10.85 -14.18 21.24
C ASP A 260 11.03 -13.46 22.58
N THR A 261 12.24 -13.05 22.93
CA THR A 261 12.55 -12.33 24.18
C THR A 261 11.78 -11.01 24.28
N ASP A 262 11.58 -10.32 23.15
CA ASP A 262 10.77 -9.11 23.02
C ASP A 262 9.68 -9.36 21.97
N PRO A 263 8.61 -10.10 22.36
CA PRO A 263 7.62 -10.56 21.41
C PRO A 263 6.86 -9.39 20.79
N LYS A 264 6.76 -9.38 19.48
CA LYS A 264 6.07 -8.34 18.72
C LYS A 264 4.56 -8.56 18.65
N PHE A 265 4.12 -9.77 19.00
CA PHE A 265 2.71 -10.15 19.10
C PHE A 265 2.48 -11.17 20.19
N THR A 266 1.24 -11.31 20.59
CA THR A 266 0.74 -12.42 21.41
C THR A 266 -0.21 -13.28 20.59
N ALA A 267 -0.23 -14.59 20.85
CA ALA A 267 -1.16 -15.53 20.26
C ALA A 267 -1.97 -16.20 21.39
N ALA A 268 -3.27 -16.03 21.35
CA ALA A 268 -4.21 -16.68 22.27
C ALA A 268 -5.10 -17.65 21.47
N TYR A 269 -5.24 -18.85 21.98
CA TYR A 269 -6.08 -19.88 21.38
C TYR A 269 -7.18 -20.22 22.38
N GLY A 270 -8.38 -20.41 21.96
CA GLY A 270 -9.62 -20.66 22.65
C GLY A 270 -9.59 -20.98 24.16
N LYS A 271 -10.73 -21.19 24.76
CA LYS A 271 -10.80 -21.59 26.16
C LYS A 271 -10.51 -23.08 26.25
N SER A 272 -10.03 -23.53 27.42
CA SER A 272 -9.80 -24.96 27.70
C SER A 272 -10.99 -25.82 27.27
N GLY A 273 -10.78 -26.70 26.31
CA GLY A 273 -11.80 -27.56 25.73
C GLY A 273 -12.46 -27.03 24.45
N ASP A 274 -12.16 -25.82 24.02
CA ASP A 274 -12.64 -25.24 22.76
C ASP A 274 -11.48 -24.46 22.06
N ASP A 275 -10.68 -25.17 21.31
CA ASP A 275 -9.56 -24.62 20.54
C ASP A 275 -10.01 -24.09 19.14
N SER A 276 -11.27 -23.73 19.00
CA SER A 276 -11.83 -23.24 17.71
C SER A 276 -11.49 -21.81 17.37
N THR A 277 -10.94 -21.02 18.30
CA THR A 277 -10.62 -19.60 18.07
C THR A 277 -9.13 -19.32 18.23
N MET A 278 -8.62 -18.40 17.43
CA MET A 278 -7.28 -17.84 17.56
C MET A 278 -7.37 -16.32 17.53
N LYS A 279 -6.69 -15.66 18.46
CA LYS A 279 -6.48 -14.21 18.47
C LYS A 279 -4.98 -13.93 18.42
N ILE A 280 -4.53 -13.20 17.41
CA ILE A 280 -3.17 -12.67 17.32
C ILE A 280 -3.25 -11.16 17.46
N GLU A 281 -2.56 -10.62 18.44
CA GLU A 281 -2.60 -9.20 18.79
C GLU A 281 -1.18 -8.64 18.88
N MET A 282 -0.93 -7.53 18.15
CA MET A 282 0.36 -6.85 18.20
C MET A 282 0.60 -6.25 19.58
N THR A 283 1.80 -6.46 20.11
CA THR A 283 2.27 -5.77 21.33
C THR A 283 2.59 -4.31 21.03
N LYS A 284 2.82 -3.50 22.06
CA LYS A 284 3.31 -2.13 21.88
C LYS A 284 4.64 -2.09 21.10
N ALA A 285 5.53 -3.06 21.33
CA ALA A 285 6.79 -3.20 20.60
C ALA A 285 6.55 -3.53 19.13
N GLY A 286 5.62 -4.44 18.83
CA GLY A 286 5.22 -4.78 17.47
C GLY A 286 4.59 -3.60 16.74
N LEU A 287 3.62 -2.91 17.36
CA LEU A 287 3.00 -1.71 16.78
C LEU A 287 4.03 -0.60 16.51
N SER A 288 4.95 -0.37 17.45
CA SER A 288 6.03 0.61 17.23
C SER A 288 6.90 0.26 16.03
N GLU A 289 7.18 -1.02 15.81
CA GLU A 289 7.99 -1.47 14.69
C GLU A 289 7.23 -1.38 13.37
N LEU A 290 5.94 -1.78 13.33
CA LEU A 290 5.08 -1.63 12.16
C LEU A 290 4.98 -0.16 11.73
N ASN A 291 4.70 0.73 12.66
CA ASN A 291 4.56 2.16 12.37
C ASN A 291 5.85 2.81 11.87
N LYS A 292 7.02 2.37 12.37
CA LYS A 292 8.30 3.01 12.03
C LYS A 292 8.95 2.47 10.76
N LYS A 293 8.74 1.19 10.43
CA LYS A 293 9.57 0.50 9.43
C LYS A 293 8.78 -0.14 8.30
N TYR A 294 7.51 -0.49 8.54
CA TYR A 294 6.79 -1.42 7.67
C TYR A 294 5.49 -0.85 7.09
N SER A 295 5.37 0.49 7.05
CA SER A 295 4.28 1.15 6.30
C SER A 295 4.23 0.62 4.87
N ASP A 296 3.01 0.35 4.36
CA ASP A 296 2.77 -0.16 3.00
C ASP A 296 3.34 -1.57 2.68
N LYS A 297 3.87 -2.26 3.68
CA LYS A 297 4.39 -3.63 3.51
C LYS A 297 3.30 -4.68 3.75
N TYR A 298 3.62 -5.94 3.42
CA TYR A 298 2.73 -7.06 3.66
C TYR A 298 3.11 -7.77 4.95
N ILE A 299 2.15 -7.87 5.87
CA ILE A 299 2.24 -8.72 7.05
C ILE A 299 1.57 -10.05 6.73
N VAL A 300 2.28 -11.14 6.97
CA VAL A 300 1.80 -12.49 6.72
C VAL A 300 1.90 -13.30 7.99
N ILE A 301 0.80 -13.92 8.39
CA ILE A 301 0.75 -14.83 9.53
C ILE A 301 0.64 -16.25 9.00
N TYR A 302 1.61 -17.08 9.35
CA TYR A 302 1.62 -18.50 9.08
C TYR A 302 1.23 -19.27 10.33
N TYR A 303 0.40 -20.27 10.20
CA TYR A 303 0.05 -21.19 11.27
C TYR A 303 -0.43 -22.51 10.70
N THR A 304 -0.46 -23.56 11.54
CA THR A 304 -0.99 -24.85 11.13
C THR A 304 -2.29 -25.18 11.86
N ALA A 305 -3.09 -26.06 11.27
CA ALA A 305 -4.21 -26.69 11.91
C ALA A 305 -4.35 -28.14 11.49
N LYS A 306 -4.84 -28.97 12.41
CA LYS A 306 -5.03 -30.41 12.21
C LYS A 306 -6.50 -30.73 12.07
N VAL A 307 -6.82 -31.61 11.13
CA VAL A 307 -8.16 -32.19 10.96
C VAL A 307 -8.36 -33.37 11.92
N ASN A 308 -9.37 -33.29 12.79
CA ASN A 308 -9.60 -34.31 13.85
C ASN A 308 -10.79 -35.22 13.59
N THR A 309 -11.67 -34.86 12.65
CA THR A 309 -12.90 -35.61 12.36
C THR A 309 -12.94 -36.14 10.95
N ASP A 310 -13.77 -37.16 10.69
CA ASP A 310 -14.09 -37.65 9.34
C ASP A 310 -15.30 -36.92 8.75
N ASP A 311 -15.93 -36.04 9.51
CA ASP A 311 -17.03 -35.21 9.04
C ASP A 311 -16.51 -34.14 8.07
N SER A 312 -17.28 -33.85 7.01
CA SER A 312 -16.97 -32.73 6.11
C SER A 312 -16.98 -31.43 6.90
N VAL A 313 -15.86 -30.74 6.89
CA VAL A 313 -15.63 -29.46 7.58
C VAL A 313 -15.90 -28.31 6.60
#